data_2ca282d113bea9256934870e4b747ae1
#
_entry.id   2ca282d113bea9256934870e4b747ae1
#
_cell.length_a   1.000
_cell.length_b   1.000
_cell.length_c   1.000
_cell.angle_alpha   90.00
_cell.angle_beta   90.00
_cell.angle_gamma   90.00
#
_symmetry.space_group_name_H-M   'P 1'
#
loop_
_entity.id
_entity.type
_entity.pdbx_description
1 polymer ?
#
loop_
_entity_poly.entity_id
_entity_poly.type
_entity_poly.pdbx_seq_one_letter_code
_entity_poly.pdbx_strand_id
1 'polypeptide(L)'
;VMNVPVTFPPQRNVQRMVSGFLSPGIDKAAYPDELRDYLQSIDYKLDANPKLGHDEDKSDFIEDAHETLDARYEAFKHYIQQDDWDLFFGVFMTTDRVNHFLYKHYEEDMEYKDEFVEFYRKVDRYLGEIRRNLPDDVTMMVASDHGFTSLDYEVHFNQWLADEGWLSYEDDDHEDLNDISEDAEAYSLIPGRFYINLEGREPRGSVPESEYEAKRDQLKEALENLEGPNGRKVCDRVVEKEEAFHGDHEDIAPDLVAIPNHGFDLKAGFKGHDDVFGHGPRNGMHSFDNASLFVDDPDATIRDVDLYDIAPTILDLMEMEYDAGEFDGKSLV
;
A
#
# COMPACT_ATOMS: atom_id res chain seq x y z
N VAL A 1 9.90 4.82 -16.68
CA VAL A 1 9.10 4.57 -15.47
C VAL A 1 7.78 3.94 -15.90
N MET A 2 7.49 2.73 -15.42
CA MET A 2 6.38 1.93 -15.93
C MET A 2 5.44 1.53 -14.81
N ASN A 3 4.19 2.04 -14.88
CA ASN A 3 3.05 1.61 -14.07
C ASN A 3 3.15 1.93 -12.56
N VAL A 4 3.76 3.05 -12.21
CA VAL A 4 3.80 3.49 -10.80
C VAL A 4 2.43 4.03 -10.38
N PRO A 5 1.83 3.51 -9.31
CA PRO A 5 0.51 3.95 -8.84
C PRO A 5 0.47 5.45 -8.50
N VAL A 6 -0.71 6.06 -8.62
CA VAL A 6 -1.03 7.42 -8.18
C VAL A 6 -0.13 8.52 -8.80
N THR A 7 0.37 8.30 -10.02
CA THR A 7 1.28 9.24 -10.71
C THR A 7 0.64 9.97 -11.90
N PHE A 8 -0.68 9.97 -12.00
CA PHE A 8 -1.37 10.67 -13.08
C PHE A 8 -1.43 12.19 -12.85
N PRO A 9 -1.24 13.03 -13.89
CA PRO A 9 -0.87 12.69 -15.26
C PRO A 9 0.61 12.29 -15.40
N PRO A 10 1.00 11.54 -16.47
CA PRO A 10 2.39 11.13 -16.66
C PRO A 10 3.30 12.35 -16.80
N GLN A 11 4.43 12.31 -16.11
CA GLN A 11 5.42 13.38 -16.11
C GLN A 11 6.14 13.44 -17.47
N ARG A 12 6.37 14.66 -18.00
CA ARG A 12 7.00 14.87 -19.31
C ARG A 12 8.50 15.15 -19.24
N ASN A 13 9.05 15.21 -18.04
CA ASN A 13 10.49 15.38 -17.81
C ASN A 13 11.23 14.03 -17.71
N VAL A 14 10.54 12.92 -17.82
CA VAL A 14 11.10 11.58 -17.97
C VAL A 14 10.98 11.11 -19.42
N GLN A 15 11.89 10.24 -19.85
CA GLN A 15 11.92 9.76 -21.24
C GLN A 15 10.62 9.03 -21.61
N ARG A 16 10.18 8.11 -20.77
CA ARG A 16 8.92 7.36 -20.93
C ARG A 16 8.24 7.16 -19.58
N MET A 17 6.92 7.31 -19.54
CA MET A 17 6.15 7.07 -18.33
C MET A 17 4.78 6.48 -18.62
N VAL A 18 4.43 5.44 -17.88
CA VAL A 18 3.05 4.97 -17.71
C VAL A 18 2.63 5.25 -16.28
N SER A 19 1.63 6.08 -16.10
CA SER A 19 0.93 6.23 -14.83
C SER A 19 0.13 4.94 -14.56
N GLY A 20 0.17 4.47 -13.31
CA GLY A 20 -0.47 3.21 -12.96
C GLY A 20 -1.91 3.35 -12.51
N PHE A 21 -2.28 2.55 -11.55
CA PHE A 21 -3.58 2.53 -10.88
C PHE A 21 -4.10 3.94 -10.55
N LEU A 22 -5.40 4.15 -10.64
CA LEU A 22 -6.15 5.40 -10.55
C LEU A 22 -6.00 6.34 -11.77
N SER A 23 -5.35 5.91 -12.83
CA SER A 23 -5.38 6.67 -14.10
C SER A 23 -6.67 6.38 -14.87
N PRO A 24 -7.20 7.37 -15.62
CA PRO A 24 -8.51 7.22 -16.29
C PRO A 24 -8.51 6.27 -17.48
N GLY A 25 -7.35 5.81 -17.94
CA GLY A 25 -7.18 4.86 -19.04
C GLY A 25 -5.85 5.07 -19.77
N ILE A 26 -5.42 4.05 -20.50
CA ILE A 26 -4.11 4.03 -21.20
C ILE A 26 -3.96 5.16 -22.22
N ASP A 27 -5.05 5.62 -22.82
CA ASP A 27 -5.11 6.75 -23.75
C ASP A 27 -4.57 8.06 -23.15
N LYS A 28 -4.61 8.20 -21.82
CA LYS A 28 -4.14 9.38 -21.08
C LYS A 28 -2.99 9.08 -20.12
N ALA A 29 -2.80 7.82 -19.78
CA ALA A 29 -1.85 7.40 -18.74
C ALA A 29 -0.42 7.22 -19.24
N ALA A 30 -0.16 7.26 -20.56
CA ALA A 30 1.14 7.00 -21.15
C ALA A 30 1.73 8.23 -21.90
N TYR A 31 3.05 8.41 -21.77
CA TYR A 31 3.85 9.41 -22.46
C TYR A 31 5.20 8.80 -22.87
N PRO A 32 5.70 9.05 -24.10
CA PRO A 32 5.09 9.80 -25.20
C PRO A 32 4.00 9.01 -25.95
N ASP A 33 3.48 9.60 -27.04
CA ASP A 33 2.41 9.00 -27.85
C ASP A 33 2.78 7.63 -28.44
N GLU A 34 4.04 7.43 -28.85
CA GLU A 34 4.54 6.16 -29.38
C GLU A 34 4.45 5.04 -28.32
N LEU A 35 4.73 5.37 -27.05
CA LEU A 35 4.54 4.43 -25.94
C LEU A 35 3.07 4.05 -25.80
N ARG A 36 2.18 5.03 -25.80
CA ARG A 36 0.72 4.80 -25.72
C ARG A 36 0.23 3.89 -26.85
N ASP A 37 0.62 4.20 -28.11
CA ASP A 37 0.19 3.47 -29.29
C ASP A 37 0.67 2.00 -29.24
N TYR A 38 1.90 1.76 -28.76
CA TYR A 38 2.41 0.42 -28.54
C TYR A 38 1.62 -0.32 -27.45
N LEU A 39 1.39 0.32 -26.30
CA LEU A 39 0.65 -0.30 -25.18
C LEU A 39 -0.80 -0.65 -25.56
N GLN A 40 -1.44 0.19 -26.37
CA GLN A 40 -2.75 -0.13 -26.94
C GLN A 40 -2.71 -1.33 -27.90
N SER A 41 -1.62 -1.51 -28.66
CA SER A 41 -1.47 -2.62 -29.60
C SER A 41 -1.29 -3.99 -28.95
N ILE A 42 -0.91 -4.02 -27.66
CA ILE A 42 -0.75 -5.24 -26.85
C ILE A 42 -1.85 -5.41 -25.80
N ASP A 43 -2.95 -4.66 -25.91
CA ASP A 43 -4.07 -4.66 -24.95
C ASP A 43 -3.63 -4.46 -23.50
N TYR A 44 -2.63 -3.55 -23.28
CA TYR A 44 -2.06 -3.29 -21.96
C TYR A 44 -3.12 -2.78 -20.98
N LYS A 45 -3.23 -3.47 -19.85
CA LYS A 45 -4.09 -3.09 -18.74
C LYS A 45 -3.29 -2.35 -17.67
N LEU A 46 -3.81 -1.22 -17.16
CA LEU A 46 -3.18 -0.46 -16.07
C LEU A 46 -3.18 -1.26 -14.76
N ASP A 47 -4.21 -2.08 -14.55
CA ASP A 47 -4.36 -2.95 -13.39
C ASP A 47 -5.27 -4.14 -13.74
N ALA A 48 -5.19 -5.23 -12.97
CA ALA A 48 -6.18 -6.30 -13.00
C ALA A 48 -7.51 -5.79 -12.43
N ASN A 49 -8.62 -6.36 -12.88
CA ASN A 49 -9.95 -5.94 -12.42
C ASN A 49 -10.27 -6.51 -11.03
N PRO A 50 -10.19 -5.72 -9.95
CA PRO A 50 -10.40 -6.24 -8.59
C PRO A 50 -11.85 -6.68 -8.34
N LYS A 51 -12.83 -6.23 -9.15
CA LYS A 51 -14.23 -6.63 -8.99
C LYS A 51 -14.44 -8.12 -9.28
N LEU A 52 -13.65 -8.71 -10.19
CA LEU A 52 -13.68 -10.14 -10.47
C LEU A 52 -13.21 -10.96 -9.25
N GLY A 53 -12.32 -10.40 -8.43
CA GLY A 53 -11.88 -11.02 -7.18
C GLY A 53 -12.95 -11.06 -6.08
N HIS A 54 -14.08 -10.35 -6.24
CA HIS A 54 -15.19 -10.37 -5.27
C HIS A 54 -16.10 -11.60 -5.44
N ASP A 55 -16.09 -12.25 -6.61
CA ASP A 55 -16.90 -13.43 -6.85
C ASP A 55 -16.37 -14.64 -6.07
N GLU A 56 -17.24 -15.59 -5.73
CA GLU A 56 -16.84 -16.85 -5.08
C GLU A 56 -15.93 -17.67 -5.98
N ASP A 57 -16.30 -17.79 -7.26
CA ASP A 57 -15.45 -18.39 -8.29
C ASP A 57 -14.39 -17.38 -8.74
N LYS A 58 -13.13 -17.67 -8.45
CA LYS A 58 -11.98 -16.82 -8.79
C LYS A 58 -11.42 -17.02 -10.19
N SER A 59 -12.02 -17.90 -11.00
CA SER A 59 -11.45 -18.29 -12.31
C SER A 59 -11.27 -17.09 -13.24
N ASP A 60 -12.29 -16.22 -13.38
CA ASP A 60 -12.22 -15.02 -14.22
C ASP A 60 -11.18 -14.01 -13.70
N PHE A 61 -11.05 -13.87 -12.37
CA PHE A 61 -10.05 -13.03 -11.76
C PHE A 61 -8.63 -13.53 -12.03
N ILE A 62 -8.41 -14.85 -11.92
CA ILE A 62 -7.12 -15.50 -12.17
C ILE A 62 -6.71 -15.31 -13.63
N GLU A 63 -7.64 -15.51 -14.57
CA GLU A 63 -7.41 -15.28 -16.00
C GLU A 63 -7.02 -13.82 -16.28
N ASP A 64 -7.80 -12.84 -15.78
CA ASP A 64 -7.52 -11.41 -15.93
C ASP A 64 -6.16 -11.00 -15.30
N ALA A 65 -5.82 -11.58 -14.15
CA ALA A 65 -4.52 -11.36 -13.51
C ALA A 65 -3.35 -11.88 -14.37
N HIS A 66 -3.49 -13.06 -14.96
CA HIS A 66 -2.47 -13.62 -15.86
C HIS A 66 -2.32 -12.81 -17.15
N GLU A 67 -3.41 -12.38 -17.78
CA GLU A 67 -3.37 -11.51 -18.97
C GLU A 67 -2.71 -10.17 -18.68
N THR A 68 -3.07 -9.56 -17.53
CA THR A 68 -2.47 -8.28 -17.08
C THR A 68 -0.98 -8.40 -16.84
N LEU A 69 -0.54 -9.50 -16.19
CA LEU A 69 0.87 -9.79 -15.95
C LEU A 69 1.63 -9.99 -17.26
N ASP A 70 1.06 -10.73 -18.22
CA ASP A 70 1.66 -11.01 -19.53
C ASP A 70 1.87 -9.72 -20.34
N ALA A 71 0.84 -8.90 -20.46
CA ALA A 71 0.94 -7.62 -21.17
C ALA A 71 1.97 -6.68 -20.53
N ARG A 72 2.06 -6.69 -19.20
CA ARG A 72 3.05 -5.90 -18.47
C ARG A 72 4.47 -6.38 -18.71
N TYR A 73 4.70 -7.68 -18.63
CA TYR A 73 6.00 -8.27 -18.93
C TYR A 73 6.45 -7.97 -20.37
N GLU A 74 5.55 -8.11 -21.36
CA GLU A 74 5.86 -7.78 -22.75
C GLU A 74 6.23 -6.31 -22.94
N ALA A 75 5.55 -5.40 -22.26
CA ALA A 75 5.91 -3.97 -22.27
C ALA A 75 7.29 -3.72 -21.63
N PHE A 76 7.59 -4.33 -20.50
CA PHE A 76 8.91 -4.18 -19.85
C PHE A 76 10.02 -4.72 -20.74
N LYS A 77 9.88 -5.95 -21.24
CA LYS A 77 10.82 -6.60 -22.12
C LYS A 77 11.10 -5.76 -23.38
N HIS A 78 10.06 -5.20 -23.99
CA HIS A 78 10.18 -4.37 -25.17
C HIS A 78 11.05 -3.13 -24.91
N TYR A 79 10.76 -2.37 -23.83
CA TYR A 79 11.47 -1.12 -23.55
C TYR A 79 12.82 -1.30 -22.87
N ILE A 80 13.03 -2.34 -22.08
CA ILE A 80 14.36 -2.68 -21.57
C ILE A 80 15.35 -2.96 -22.69
N GLN A 81 14.90 -3.55 -23.80
CA GLN A 81 15.77 -3.93 -24.93
C GLN A 81 15.99 -2.84 -25.97
N GLN A 82 15.10 -1.85 -26.07
CA GLN A 82 15.11 -0.89 -27.17
C GLN A 82 15.66 0.49 -26.80
N ASP A 83 15.58 0.85 -25.53
CA ASP A 83 15.94 2.18 -25.09
C ASP A 83 17.34 2.22 -24.45
N ASP A 84 18.03 3.35 -24.61
CA ASP A 84 19.19 3.72 -23.82
C ASP A 84 18.66 4.44 -22.56
N TRP A 85 18.75 3.78 -21.40
CA TRP A 85 18.19 4.28 -20.14
C TRP A 85 19.22 4.13 -19.01
N ASP A 86 19.25 5.10 -18.10
CA ASP A 86 20.06 5.06 -16.88
C ASP A 86 19.34 4.32 -15.75
N LEU A 87 18.00 4.47 -15.67
CA LEU A 87 17.13 3.81 -14.71
C LEU A 87 15.88 3.29 -15.40
N PHE A 88 15.62 1.99 -15.27
CA PHE A 88 14.33 1.38 -15.60
C PHE A 88 13.59 1.00 -14.31
N PHE A 89 12.48 1.66 -14.04
CA PHE A 89 11.62 1.38 -12.87
C PHE A 89 10.27 0.84 -13.34
N GLY A 90 9.92 -0.39 -12.93
CA GLY A 90 8.69 -1.06 -13.33
C GLY A 90 7.97 -1.72 -12.17
N VAL A 91 6.63 -1.66 -12.13
CA VAL A 91 5.80 -2.20 -11.06
C VAL A 91 4.91 -3.32 -11.57
N PHE A 92 5.03 -4.51 -10.96
CA PHE A 92 4.12 -5.65 -11.13
C PHE A 92 2.97 -5.57 -10.11
N MET A 93 2.05 -4.59 -10.30
CA MET A 93 0.92 -4.35 -9.40
C MET A 93 -0.02 -5.55 -9.23
N THR A 94 -0.03 -6.45 -10.21
CA THR A 94 -0.91 -7.63 -10.19
C THR A 94 -0.59 -8.59 -9.04
N THR A 95 0.64 -8.59 -8.52
CA THR A 95 1.02 -9.39 -7.33
C THR A 95 0.22 -8.98 -6.10
N ASP A 96 0.04 -7.67 -5.89
CA ASP A 96 -0.81 -7.12 -4.84
C ASP A 96 -2.26 -7.60 -4.98
N ARG A 97 -2.82 -7.53 -6.19
CA ARG A 97 -4.20 -7.97 -6.45
C ARG A 97 -4.40 -9.47 -6.18
N VAL A 98 -3.47 -10.30 -6.63
CA VAL A 98 -3.50 -11.74 -6.38
C VAL A 98 -3.41 -12.04 -4.89
N ASN A 99 -2.55 -11.34 -4.17
CA ASN A 99 -2.42 -11.49 -2.72
C ASN A 99 -3.73 -11.11 -1.99
N HIS A 100 -4.38 -10.02 -2.37
CA HIS A 100 -5.63 -9.61 -1.72
C HIS A 100 -6.76 -10.66 -1.83
N PHE A 101 -6.81 -11.44 -2.91
CA PHE A 101 -7.92 -12.36 -3.15
C PHE A 101 -7.56 -13.85 -3.03
N LEU A 102 -6.25 -14.20 -3.00
CA LEU A 102 -5.82 -15.59 -2.99
C LEU A 102 -4.79 -15.93 -1.91
N TYR A 103 -4.29 -14.97 -1.12
CA TYR A 103 -3.22 -15.23 -0.14
C TYR A 103 -3.61 -16.28 0.89
N LYS A 104 -4.82 -16.20 1.46
CA LYS A 104 -5.35 -17.18 2.42
C LYS A 104 -5.51 -18.56 1.80
N HIS A 105 -5.86 -18.64 0.51
CA HIS A 105 -5.92 -19.92 -0.20
C HIS A 105 -4.55 -20.62 -0.25
N TYR A 106 -3.48 -19.83 -0.40
CA TYR A 106 -2.12 -20.37 -0.35
C TYR A 106 -1.72 -20.78 1.07
N GLU A 107 -1.96 -19.94 2.07
CA GLU A 107 -1.48 -20.14 3.44
C GLU A 107 -2.23 -21.29 4.15
N GLU A 108 -3.53 -21.47 3.90
CA GLU A 108 -4.39 -22.47 4.52
C GLU A 108 -4.69 -23.70 3.65
N ASP A 109 -3.93 -23.92 2.56
CA ASP A 109 -4.13 -25.07 1.65
C ASP A 109 -5.55 -25.16 1.06
N MET A 110 -6.15 -24.02 0.66
CA MET A 110 -7.50 -23.96 0.13
C MET A 110 -7.54 -24.14 -1.41
N GLU A 111 -8.74 -24.06 -1.99
CA GLU A 111 -9.08 -24.40 -3.38
C GLU A 111 -8.15 -23.78 -4.45
N TYR A 112 -7.77 -22.50 -4.34
CA TYR A 112 -6.96 -21.78 -5.36
C TYR A 112 -5.48 -21.67 -5.00
N LYS A 113 -4.96 -22.56 -4.16
CA LYS A 113 -3.54 -22.58 -3.79
C LYS A 113 -2.63 -22.82 -4.98
N ASP A 114 -2.97 -23.78 -5.83
CA ASP A 114 -2.12 -24.15 -6.96
C ASP A 114 -2.06 -23.03 -7.99
N GLU A 115 -3.16 -22.32 -8.22
CA GLU A 115 -3.24 -21.14 -9.08
C GLU A 115 -2.40 -19.97 -8.53
N PHE A 116 -2.47 -19.72 -7.23
CA PHE A 116 -1.61 -18.75 -6.56
C PHE A 116 -0.12 -19.06 -6.79
N VAL A 117 0.28 -20.31 -6.54
CA VAL A 117 1.67 -20.75 -6.71
C VAL A 117 2.10 -20.65 -8.18
N GLU A 118 1.24 -21.02 -9.13
CA GLU A 118 1.57 -20.94 -10.57
C GLU A 118 1.69 -19.48 -11.04
N PHE A 119 0.88 -18.57 -10.49
CA PHE A 119 1.03 -17.14 -10.74
C PHE A 119 2.42 -16.64 -10.33
N TYR A 120 2.87 -16.96 -9.12
CA TYR A 120 4.20 -16.55 -8.63
C TYR A 120 5.35 -17.25 -9.36
N ARG A 121 5.19 -18.50 -9.77
CA ARG A 121 6.15 -19.17 -10.67
C ARG A 121 6.27 -18.45 -12.02
N LYS A 122 5.17 -17.88 -12.50
CA LYS A 122 5.19 -17.08 -13.73
C LYS A 122 5.92 -15.75 -13.53
N VAL A 123 5.70 -15.06 -12.40
CA VAL A 123 6.48 -13.86 -12.02
C VAL A 123 7.97 -14.18 -11.96
N ASP A 124 8.36 -15.26 -11.27
CA ASP A 124 9.75 -15.70 -11.16
C ASP A 124 10.38 -15.97 -12.54
N ARG A 125 9.66 -16.66 -13.43
CA ARG A 125 10.12 -16.87 -14.82
C ARG A 125 10.38 -15.55 -15.53
N TYR A 126 9.49 -14.57 -15.41
CA TYR A 126 9.62 -13.27 -16.06
C TYR A 126 10.78 -12.45 -15.50
N LEU A 127 10.96 -12.43 -14.19
CA LEU A 127 12.14 -11.79 -13.56
C LEU A 127 13.43 -12.46 -14.02
N GLY A 128 13.46 -13.79 -14.05
CA GLY A 128 14.61 -14.55 -14.55
C GLY A 128 14.90 -14.33 -16.05
N GLU A 129 13.87 -14.11 -16.88
CA GLU A 129 14.05 -13.76 -18.29
C GLU A 129 14.56 -12.31 -18.45
N ILE A 130 14.03 -11.35 -17.67
CA ILE A 130 14.54 -9.98 -17.64
C ILE A 130 16.03 -10.03 -17.29
N ARG A 131 16.40 -10.65 -16.17
CA ARG A 131 17.79 -10.72 -15.68
C ARG A 131 18.76 -11.30 -16.73
N ARG A 132 18.38 -12.37 -17.40
CA ARG A 132 19.21 -12.99 -18.45
C ARG A 132 19.43 -12.13 -19.69
N ASN A 133 18.58 -11.14 -19.91
CA ASN A 133 18.63 -10.24 -21.07
C ASN A 133 19.21 -8.85 -20.74
N LEU A 134 19.50 -8.57 -19.46
CA LEU A 134 20.18 -7.35 -19.07
C LEU A 134 21.69 -7.46 -19.37
N PRO A 135 22.35 -6.33 -19.73
CA PRO A 135 23.80 -6.25 -19.77
C PRO A 135 24.47 -6.62 -18.43
N ASP A 136 25.72 -7.04 -18.48
CA ASP A 136 26.47 -7.47 -17.27
C ASP A 136 26.76 -6.32 -16.29
N ASP A 137 26.75 -5.09 -16.78
CA ASP A 137 26.98 -3.85 -16.02
C ASP A 137 25.71 -3.21 -15.48
N VAL A 138 24.57 -3.89 -15.60
CA VAL A 138 23.28 -3.43 -15.04
C VAL A 138 22.95 -4.17 -13.76
N THR A 139 22.82 -3.44 -12.66
CA THR A 139 22.32 -3.98 -11.41
C THR A 139 20.80 -4.11 -11.46
N MET A 140 20.29 -5.30 -11.14
CA MET A 140 18.85 -5.57 -11.01
C MET A 140 18.45 -5.57 -9.53
N MET A 141 17.46 -4.78 -9.20
CA MET A 141 16.83 -4.76 -7.87
C MET A 141 15.37 -5.21 -7.99
N VAL A 142 14.91 -6.08 -7.09
CA VAL A 142 13.50 -6.46 -6.93
C VAL A 142 13.10 -6.19 -5.49
N ALA A 143 12.13 -5.31 -5.30
CA ALA A 143 11.64 -4.93 -3.98
C ALA A 143 10.12 -5.01 -3.93
N SER A 144 9.57 -5.34 -2.76
CA SER A 144 8.16 -5.10 -2.44
C SER A 144 8.04 -3.90 -1.50
N ASP A 145 7.00 -3.12 -1.70
CA ASP A 145 6.67 -1.94 -0.87
C ASP A 145 6.10 -2.34 0.51
N HIS A 146 5.54 -3.54 0.64
CA HIS A 146 5.06 -4.16 1.87
C HIS A 146 5.04 -5.68 1.72
N GLY A 147 4.80 -6.36 2.84
CA GLY A 147 4.52 -7.79 2.87
C GLY A 147 3.03 -8.10 2.78
N PHE A 148 2.68 -9.37 2.99
CA PHE A 148 1.29 -9.85 3.03
C PHE A 148 1.07 -10.88 4.11
N THR A 149 -0.18 -11.00 4.58
CA THR A 149 -0.66 -12.01 5.52
C THR A 149 -2.14 -12.31 5.24
N SER A 150 -2.63 -13.45 5.73
CA SER A 150 -4.08 -13.76 5.67
C SER A 150 -4.89 -12.72 6.42
N LEU A 151 -6.06 -12.40 5.89
CA LEU A 151 -7.04 -11.50 6.49
C LEU A 151 -8.10 -12.33 7.22
N ASP A 152 -8.28 -12.03 8.51
CA ASP A 152 -9.35 -12.62 9.33
C ASP A 152 -10.53 -11.68 9.47
N TYR A 153 -10.27 -10.39 9.83
CA TYR A 153 -11.31 -9.40 10.08
C TYR A 153 -10.95 -8.03 9.52
N GLU A 154 -11.93 -7.38 8.91
CA GLU A 154 -11.91 -5.93 8.72
C GLU A 154 -12.34 -5.27 10.03
N VAL A 155 -11.63 -4.21 10.48
CA VAL A 155 -11.91 -3.50 11.73
C VAL A 155 -12.36 -2.08 11.42
N HIS A 156 -13.63 -1.79 11.63
CA HIS A 156 -14.25 -0.49 11.35
C HIS A 156 -14.04 0.47 12.54
N PHE A 157 -12.93 1.19 12.56
CA PHE A 157 -12.53 1.99 13.73
C PHE A 157 -13.48 3.14 14.05
N ASN A 158 -14.06 3.81 13.07
CA ASN A 158 -15.02 4.87 13.38
C ASN A 158 -16.32 4.30 13.99
N GLN A 159 -16.72 3.07 13.64
CA GLN A 159 -17.79 2.38 14.36
C GLN A 159 -17.40 2.06 15.79
N TRP A 160 -16.18 1.51 16.01
CA TRP A 160 -15.67 1.25 17.36
C TRP A 160 -15.58 2.52 18.20
N LEU A 161 -15.05 3.61 17.64
CA LEU A 161 -15.00 4.92 18.32
C LEU A 161 -16.40 5.42 18.72
N ALA A 162 -17.39 5.19 17.86
CA ALA A 162 -18.78 5.58 18.16
C ALA A 162 -19.38 4.71 19.28
N ASP A 163 -19.15 3.39 19.24
CA ASP A 163 -19.63 2.45 20.28
C ASP A 163 -19.00 2.74 21.65
N GLU A 164 -17.73 3.15 21.68
CA GLU A 164 -16.98 3.52 22.90
C GLU A 164 -17.22 4.98 23.33
N GLY A 165 -17.99 5.76 22.56
CA GLY A 165 -18.36 7.13 22.90
C GLY A 165 -17.31 8.21 22.61
N TRP A 166 -16.28 7.88 21.81
CA TRP A 166 -15.27 8.84 21.31
C TRP A 166 -15.78 9.65 20.12
N LEU A 167 -16.62 9.03 19.29
CA LEU A 167 -17.15 9.61 18.06
C LEU A 167 -18.67 9.68 18.13
N SER A 168 -19.23 10.79 17.69
CA SER A 168 -20.68 10.98 17.54
C SER A 168 -20.96 11.74 16.24
N TYR A 169 -22.15 11.55 15.69
CA TYR A 169 -22.58 12.13 14.44
C TYR A 169 -23.81 13.01 14.65
N GLU A 170 -24.05 13.99 13.76
CA GLU A 170 -25.21 14.88 13.86
C GLU A 170 -26.53 14.15 13.58
N ASP A 171 -26.51 13.16 12.66
CA ASP A 171 -27.65 12.31 12.33
C ASP A 171 -27.19 10.87 11.93
N ASP A 172 -28.15 10.00 11.65
CA ASP A 172 -27.91 8.60 11.31
C ASP A 172 -27.42 8.41 9.85
N ASP A 173 -27.54 9.42 8.99
CA ASP A 173 -27.14 9.38 7.58
C ASP A 173 -25.81 10.11 7.38
N HIS A 174 -24.74 9.52 7.91
CA HIS A 174 -23.38 10.09 7.88
C HIS A 174 -22.48 9.30 6.94
N GLU A 175 -21.62 9.99 6.18
CA GLU A 175 -20.73 9.40 5.18
C GLU A 175 -19.29 9.94 5.24
N ASP A 176 -19.09 11.13 5.81
CA ASP A 176 -17.76 11.76 5.83
C ASP A 176 -17.47 12.55 7.12
N LEU A 177 -16.28 13.14 7.21
CA LEU A 177 -15.81 13.90 8.37
C LEU A 177 -16.68 15.12 8.71
N ASN A 178 -17.43 15.67 7.75
CA ASN A 178 -18.29 16.83 8.01
C ASN A 178 -19.55 16.48 8.81
N ASP A 179 -19.86 15.19 8.91
CA ASP A 179 -21.07 14.70 9.60
C ASP A 179 -20.83 14.43 11.09
N ILE A 180 -19.57 14.54 11.58
CA ILE A 180 -19.29 14.38 13.01
C ILE A 180 -19.92 15.52 13.82
N SER A 181 -20.42 15.21 15.02
CA SER A 181 -21.02 16.20 15.90
C SER A 181 -19.96 17.05 16.63
N GLU A 182 -20.42 18.14 17.23
CA GLU A 182 -19.57 19.01 18.06
C GLU A 182 -19.10 18.33 19.36
N ASP A 183 -19.66 17.17 19.72
CA ASP A 183 -19.30 16.41 20.93
C ASP A 183 -18.26 15.29 20.62
N ALA A 184 -17.90 15.07 19.36
CA ALA A 184 -16.93 14.06 18.98
C ALA A 184 -15.53 14.39 19.51
N GLU A 185 -14.89 13.49 20.25
CA GLU A 185 -13.58 13.70 20.88
C GLU A 185 -12.42 13.14 20.05
N ALA A 186 -12.68 12.12 19.21
CA ALA A 186 -11.67 11.51 18.34
C ALA A 186 -12.30 10.88 17.10
N TYR A 187 -11.50 10.74 16.04
CA TYR A 187 -11.89 10.07 14.79
C TYR A 187 -10.69 9.43 14.10
N SER A 188 -10.96 8.49 13.17
CA SER A 188 -9.94 7.92 12.28
C SER A 188 -10.21 8.39 10.84
N LEU A 189 -9.28 9.12 10.22
CA LEU A 189 -9.44 9.66 8.86
C LEU A 189 -8.86 8.73 7.78
N ILE A 190 -7.77 8.06 8.12
CA ILE A 190 -7.09 7.08 7.27
C ILE A 190 -6.90 5.80 8.11
N PRO A 191 -6.96 4.60 7.52
CA PRO A 191 -6.79 3.34 8.26
C PRO A 191 -5.61 3.37 9.25
N GLY A 192 -5.90 3.15 10.53
CA GLY A 192 -4.92 3.16 11.62
C GLY A 192 -4.38 4.54 12.02
N ARG A 193 -4.92 5.65 11.53
CA ARG A 193 -4.53 7.01 11.89
C ARG A 193 -5.65 7.68 12.66
N PHE A 194 -5.36 8.06 13.93
CA PHE A 194 -6.33 8.63 14.84
C PHE A 194 -5.99 10.07 15.17
N TYR A 195 -7.01 10.88 15.24
CA TYR A 195 -6.95 12.30 15.56
C TYR A 195 -7.81 12.58 16.77
N ILE A 196 -7.27 13.29 17.76
CA ILE A 196 -8.05 13.95 18.81
C ILE A 196 -8.72 15.17 18.16
N ASN A 197 -10.02 15.32 18.33
CA ASN A 197 -10.78 16.44 17.77
C ASN A 197 -10.51 17.74 18.56
N LEU A 198 -9.31 18.30 18.35
CA LEU A 198 -8.69 19.36 19.16
C LEU A 198 -9.29 20.74 18.82
N GLU A 199 -9.68 21.52 19.84
CA GLU A 199 -10.07 22.91 19.69
C GLU A 199 -8.95 23.75 19.03
N GLY A 200 -9.33 24.53 18.02
CA GLY A 200 -8.41 25.40 17.30
C GLY A 200 -7.58 24.74 16.21
N ARG A 201 -7.45 23.41 16.19
CA ARG A 201 -6.86 22.65 15.10
C ARG A 201 -7.94 22.16 14.11
N GLU A 202 -8.95 21.49 14.61
CA GLU A 202 -10.10 21.03 13.80
C GLU A 202 -11.21 22.09 13.73
N PRO A 203 -11.95 22.14 12.61
CA PRO A 203 -13.07 23.10 12.46
C PRO A 203 -14.19 22.95 13.50
N ARG A 204 -14.37 21.74 14.04
CA ARG A 204 -15.37 21.38 15.06
C ARG A 204 -14.70 20.74 16.27
N GLY A 205 -13.49 21.20 16.63
CA GLY A 205 -12.75 20.66 17.77
C GLY A 205 -13.50 20.81 19.07
N SER A 206 -13.60 19.73 19.84
CA SER A 206 -14.30 19.65 21.12
C SER A 206 -13.37 19.53 22.31
N VAL A 207 -12.17 18.97 22.10
CA VAL A 207 -11.20 18.71 23.15
C VAL A 207 -10.33 19.95 23.36
N PRO A 208 -10.35 20.58 24.55
CA PRO A 208 -9.47 21.72 24.83
C PRO A 208 -8.01 21.26 24.93
N GLU A 209 -7.06 22.15 24.59
CA GLU A 209 -5.61 21.89 24.62
C GLU A 209 -5.15 21.33 25.99
N SER A 210 -5.76 21.80 27.07
CA SER A 210 -5.43 21.33 28.43
C SER A 210 -5.79 19.87 28.73
N GLU A 211 -6.63 19.25 27.90
CA GLU A 211 -7.07 17.88 28.03
C GLU A 211 -6.48 16.94 26.95
N TYR A 212 -5.81 17.51 25.96
CA TYR A 212 -5.27 16.80 24.80
C TYR A 212 -4.44 15.57 25.17
N GLU A 213 -3.40 15.74 25.97
CA GLU A 213 -2.50 14.65 26.39
C GLU A 213 -3.28 13.53 27.09
N ALA A 214 -4.15 13.90 28.03
CA ALA A 214 -4.93 12.91 28.78
C ALA A 214 -5.90 12.13 27.91
N LYS A 215 -6.51 12.78 26.91
CA LYS A 215 -7.41 12.13 25.96
C LYS A 215 -6.65 11.22 25.00
N ARG A 216 -5.49 11.66 24.49
CA ARG A 216 -4.60 10.87 23.66
C ARG A 216 -4.14 9.59 24.38
N ASP A 217 -3.69 9.72 25.63
CA ASP A 217 -3.24 8.57 26.43
C ASP A 217 -4.39 7.57 26.68
N GLN A 218 -5.59 8.05 26.98
CA GLN A 218 -6.78 7.19 27.17
C GLN A 218 -7.13 6.44 25.86
N LEU A 219 -7.12 7.13 24.72
CA LEU A 219 -7.39 6.51 23.42
C LEU A 219 -6.31 5.47 23.07
N LYS A 220 -5.03 5.80 23.33
CA LYS A 220 -3.92 4.87 23.14
C LYS A 220 -4.11 3.59 23.95
N GLU A 221 -4.39 3.70 25.25
CA GLU A 221 -4.64 2.55 26.11
C GLU A 221 -5.84 1.70 25.64
N ALA A 222 -6.91 2.35 25.18
CA ALA A 222 -8.07 1.65 24.64
C ALA A 222 -7.75 0.87 23.36
N LEU A 223 -7.00 1.48 22.43
CA LEU A 223 -6.53 0.84 21.20
C LEU A 223 -5.58 -0.35 21.46
N GLU A 224 -4.65 -0.19 22.39
CA GLU A 224 -3.70 -1.24 22.78
C GLU A 224 -4.39 -2.44 23.47
N ASN A 225 -5.58 -2.23 24.05
CA ASN A 225 -6.36 -3.26 24.72
C ASN A 225 -7.49 -3.84 23.88
N LEU A 226 -7.74 -3.30 22.68
CA LEU A 226 -8.79 -3.80 21.79
C LEU A 226 -8.48 -5.24 21.36
N GLU A 227 -9.43 -6.14 21.64
CA GLU A 227 -9.40 -7.54 21.24
C GLU A 227 -10.43 -7.84 20.16
N GLY A 228 -10.02 -8.62 19.17
CA GLY A 228 -10.90 -9.12 18.12
C GLY A 228 -11.78 -10.30 18.61
N PRO A 229 -12.74 -10.76 17.79
CA PRO A 229 -13.64 -11.86 18.12
C PRO A 229 -12.93 -13.18 18.45
N ASN A 230 -11.69 -13.34 17.97
CA ASN A 230 -10.83 -14.49 18.22
C ASN A 230 -9.99 -14.38 19.51
N GLY A 231 -10.17 -13.32 20.30
CA GLY A 231 -9.43 -13.04 21.54
C GLY A 231 -7.99 -12.60 21.34
N ARG A 232 -7.59 -12.28 20.09
CA ARG A 232 -6.28 -11.70 19.78
C ARG A 232 -6.38 -10.17 19.81
N LYS A 233 -5.32 -9.50 20.24
CA LYS A 233 -5.23 -8.05 20.15
C LYS A 233 -5.26 -7.61 18.68
N VAL A 234 -6.02 -6.54 18.41
CA VAL A 234 -6.13 -5.94 17.07
C VAL A 234 -4.84 -5.23 16.70
N CYS A 235 -4.29 -4.44 17.62
CA CYS A 235 -3.05 -3.69 17.39
C CYS A 235 -1.85 -4.44 17.96
N ASP A 236 -0.77 -4.53 17.18
CA ASP A 236 0.56 -4.93 17.65
C ASP A 236 1.14 -3.84 18.55
N ARG A 237 1.06 -2.60 18.10
CA ARG A 237 1.47 -1.41 18.85
C ARG A 237 0.67 -0.18 18.40
N VAL A 238 0.63 0.83 19.29
CA VAL A 238 0.10 2.16 18.99
C VAL A 238 1.20 3.18 19.24
N VAL A 239 1.57 3.91 18.21
CA VAL A 239 2.69 4.85 18.19
C VAL A 239 2.17 6.27 18.28
N GLU A 240 2.79 7.11 19.11
CA GLU A 240 2.47 8.53 19.21
C GLU A 240 3.08 9.32 18.07
N LYS A 241 2.47 10.45 17.74
CA LYS A 241 2.86 11.35 16.66
C LYS A 241 4.36 11.68 16.69
N GLU A 242 4.86 12.05 17.85
CA GLU A 242 6.25 12.48 18.08
C GLU A 242 7.29 11.36 17.88
N GLU A 243 6.84 10.10 17.94
CA GLU A 243 7.68 8.93 17.64
C GLU A 243 7.59 8.56 16.15
N ALA A 244 6.40 8.74 15.53
CA ALA A 244 6.13 8.28 14.17
C ALA A 244 6.55 9.29 13.09
N PHE A 245 6.52 10.58 13.37
CA PHE A 245 6.70 11.64 12.38
C PHE A 245 7.73 12.66 12.84
N HIS A 246 8.61 13.05 11.90
CA HIS A 246 9.63 14.08 12.13
C HIS A 246 9.67 15.02 10.91
N GLY A 247 9.71 16.33 11.16
CA GLY A 247 9.84 17.32 10.10
C GLY A 247 8.79 18.42 10.11
N ASP A 248 8.76 19.20 9.03
CA ASP A 248 8.04 20.48 8.95
C ASP A 248 6.49 20.36 8.97
N HIS A 249 5.95 19.15 8.84
CA HIS A 249 4.50 18.90 8.76
C HIS A 249 3.96 18.03 9.92
N GLU A 250 4.69 17.93 11.00
CA GLU A 250 4.30 17.16 12.19
C GLU A 250 3.00 17.70 12.83
N ASP A 251 2.73 19.00 12.68
CA ASP A 251 1.53 19.66 13.20
C ASP A 251 0.22 19.13 12.62
N ILE A 252 0.25 18.62 11.39
CA ILE A 252 -0.91 18.02 10.70
C ILE A 252 -0.94 16.48 10.74
N ALA A 253 0.06 15.86 11.36
CA ALA A 253 0.15 14.41 11.48
C ALA A 253 -0.94 13.87 12.42
N PRO A 254 -1.34 12.58 12.26
CA PRO A 254 -2.26 11.93 13.19
C PRO A 254 -1.63 11.84 14.59
N ASP A 255 -2.44 12.00 15.63
CA ASP A 255 -1.99 11.98 17.03
C ASP A 255 -1.53 10.60 17.49
N LEU A 256 -2.14 9.54 16.91
CA LEU A 256 -1.77 8.14 17.14
C LEU A 256 -1.78 7.36 15.82
N VAL A 257 -0.83 6.44 15.69
CA VAL A 257 -0.74 5.47 14.59
C VAL A 257 -0.86 4.06 15.16
N ALA A 258 -1.93 3.35 14.82
CA ALA A 258 -2.11 1.96 15.17
C ALA A 258 -1.51 1.06 14.08
N ILE A 259 -0.63 0.15 14.49
CA ILE A 259 -0.05 -0.90 13.66
C ILE A 259 -0.82 -2.18 13.94
N PRO A 260 -1.48 -2.79 12.94
CA PRO A 260 -2.28 -3.98 13.16
C PRO A 260 -1.44 -5.23 13.42
N ASN A 261 -1.98 -6.13 14.20
CA ASN A 261 -1.55 -7.54 14.18
C ASN A 261 -2.01 -8.21 12.88
N HIS A 262 -1.29 -9.24 12.43
CA HIS A 262 -1.68 -10.04 11.28
C HIS A 262 -3.13 -10.56 11.42
N GLY A 263 -3.88 -10.45 10.34
CA GLY A 263 -5.29 -10.84 10.28
C GLY A 263 -6.30 -9.72 10.52
N PHE A 264 -5.88 -8.52 10.91
CA PHE A 264 -6.76 -7.38 11.15
C PHE A 264 -6.51 -6.24 10.17
N ASP A 265 -7.40 -6.06 9.20
CA ASP A 265 -7.33 -4.96 8.22
C ASP A 265 -8.12 -3.74 8.73
N LEU A 266 -7.42 -2.66 9.07
CA LEU A 266 -7.99 -1.47 9.68
C LEU A 266 -8.75 -0.62 8.65
N LYS A 267 -9.93 -0.13 9.01
CA LYS A 267 -10.79 0.72 8.17
C LYS A 267 -11.10 2.02 8.89
N ALA A 268 -11.17 3.11 8.12
CA ALA A 268 -11.44 4.47 8.62
C ALA A 268 -12.63 5.14 7.90
N GLY A 269 -13.56 4.37 7.35
CA GLY A 269 -14.79 4.90 6.75
C GLY A 269 -15.69 5.55 7.81
N PHE A 270 -16.41 6.62 7.44
CA PHE A 270 -17.38 7.28 8.31
C PHE A 270 -18.79 6.72 8.15
N LYS A 271 -19.05 5.95 7.11
CA LYS A 271 -20.33 5.27 6.93
C LYS A 271 -20.56 4.26 8.04
N GLY A 272 -21.72 4.29 8.67
CA GLY A 272 -22.09 3.37 9.74
C GLY A 272 -22.03 1.89 9.32
N HIS A 273 -21.63 1.05 10.25
CA HIS A 273 -21.60 -0.39 10.12
C HIS A 273 -22.38 -1.03 11.27
N ASP A 274 -22.98 -2.20 11.03
CA ASP A 274 -23.74 -2.92 12.08
C ASP A 274 -22.79 -3.46 13.17
N ASP A 275 -21.54 -3.80 12.79
CA ASP A 275 -20.54 -4.39 13.67
C ASP A 275 -19.16 -3.74 13.48
N VAL A 276 -18.36 -3.69 14.55
CA VAL A 276 -16.95 -3.25 14.51
C VAL A 276 -16.09 -4.19 13.67
N PHE A 277 -16.35 -5.48 13.71
CA PHE A 277 -15.60 -6.51 13.00
C PHE A 277 -16.42 -7.08 11.86
N GLY A 278 -15.89 -6.94 10.64
CA GLY A 278 -16.55 -7.40 9.42
C GLY A 278 -15.69 -8.34 8.59
N HIS A 279 -16.30 -8.85 7.51
CA HIS A 279 -15.63 -9.63 6.49
C HIS A 279 -15.98 -9.05 5.12
N GLY A 280 -14.95 -8.75 4.34
CA GLY A 280 -15.09 -8.34 2.95
C GLY A 280 -14.77 -9.47 1.97
N PRO A 281 -14.73 -9.18 0.66
CA PRO A 281 -14.38 -10.17 -0.38
C PRO A 281 -12.89 -10.51 -0.41
N ARG A 282 -12.03 -9.72 0.25
CA ARG A 282 -10.59 -9.95 0.33
C ARG A 282 -10.27 -10.98 1.40
N ASN A 283 -9.21 -11.74 1.19
CA ASN A 283 -8.71 -12.73 2.14
C ASN A 283 -7.21 -12.57 2.47
N GLY A 284 -6.57 -11.58 1.88
CA GLY A 284 -5.21 -11.16 2.18
C GLY A 284 -5.12 -9.67 2.48
N MET A 285 -4.20 -9.29 3.34
CA MET A 285 -3.92 -7.91 3.76
C MET A 285 -2.43 -7.61 3.80
N HIS A 286 -2.09 -6.34 3.73
CA HIS A 286 -0.71 -5.88 3.86
C HIS A 286 -0.15 -6.14 5.26
N SER A 287 1.15 -6.43 5.33
CA SER A 287 1.90 -6.55 6.58
C SER A 287 3.18 -5.72 6.53
N PHE A 288 3.74 -5.41 7.70
CA PHE A 288 4.91 -4.56 7.85
C PHE A 288 6.24 -5.31 7.75
N ASP A 289 6.28 -6.57 8.12
CA ASP A 289 7.47 -7.27 8.62
C ASP A 289 8.01 -8.36 7.69
N ASN A 290 7.36 -8.60 6.56
CA ASN A 290 7.75 -9.65 5.62
C ASN A 290 7.85 -9.18 4.15
N ALA A 291 8.17 -7.91 3.94
CA ALA A 291 8.55 -7.39 2.63
C ALA A 291 9.85 -8.06 2.11
N SER A 292 10.03 -8.05 0.81
CA SER A 292 11.14 -8.74 0.16
C SER A 292 12.03 -7.76 -0.59
N LEU A 293 13.35 -7.97 -0.49
CA LEU A 293 14.35 -7.26 -1.28
C LEU A 293 15.36 -8.24 -1.86
N PHE A 294 15.63 -8.12 -3.15
CA PHE A 294 16.73 -8.76 -3.86
C PHE A 294 17.53 -7.69 -4.60
N VAL A 295 18.84 -7.72 -4.47
CA VAL A 295 19.79 -6.87 -5.19
C VAL A 295 20.84 -7.77 -5.83
N ASP A 296 21.00 -7.67 -7.14
CA ASP A 296 21.98 -8.43 -7.90
C ASP A 296 23.31 -7.64 -7.98
N ASP A 297 23.87 -7.38 -6.82
CA ASP A 297 25.17 -6.75 -6.63
C ASP A 297 25.92 -7.50 -5.53
N PRO A 298 27.14 -8.02 -5.78
CA PRO A 298 27.90 -8.79 -4.80
C PRO A 298 28.40 -7.94 -3.61
N ASP A 299 28.45 -6.63 -3.76
CA ASP A 299 28.89 -5.69 -2.73
C ASP A 299 27.73 -5.18 -1.85
N ALA A 300 26.49 -5.44 -2.27
CA ALA A 300 25.30 -5.04 -1.51
C ALA A 300 25.21 -5.79 -0.16
N THR A 301 24.96 -5.04 0.91
CA THR A 301 24.76 -5.58 2.24
C THR A 301 23.28 -5.54 2.62
N ILE A 302 22.59 -6.68 2.50
CA ILE A 302 21.15 -6.81 2.81
C ILE A 302 21.02 -7.39 4.22
N ARG A 303 20.93 -6.51 5.23
CA ARG A 303 20.66 -6.84 6.64
C ARG A 303 19.94 -5.66 7.28
N ASP A 304 18.82 -5.92 7.98
CA ASP A 304 18.04 -4.91 8.68
C ASP A 304 17.74 -3.72 7.74
N VAL A 305 17.09 -4.03 6.61
CA VAL A 305 16.83 -3.11 5.50
C VAL A 305 15.40 -2.59 5.60
N ASP A 306 15.26 -1.29 5.47
CA ASP A 306 13.99 -0.59 5.40
C ASP A 306 13.69 -0.10 3.97
N LEU A 307 12.42 0.19 3.68
CA LEU A 307 12.01 0.74 2.39
C LEU A 307 12.70 2.08 2.09
N TYR A 308 13.06 2.85 3.12
CA TYR A 308 13.80 4.12 3.02
C TYR A 308 15.20 3.94 2.40
N ASP A 309 15.80 2.76 2.49
CA ASP A 309 17.14 2.47 1.99
C ASP A 309 17.20 2.32 0.46
N ILE A 310 16.04 2.12 -0.19
CA ILE A 310 15.96 1.87 -1.63
C ILE A 310 16.40 3.10 -2.44
N ALA A 311 15.89 4.29 -2.11
CA ALA A 311 16.19 5.49 -2.88
C ALA A 311 17.68 5.89 -2.81
N PRO A 312 18.33 6.01 -1.62
CA PRO A 312 19.77 6.30 -1.57
C PRO A 312 20.62 5.22 -2.22
N THR A 313 20.22 3.92 -2.14
CA THR A 313 20.91 2.83 -2.84
C THR A 313 20.87 3.00 -4.37
N ILE A 314 19.72 3.37 -4.93
CA ILE A 314 19.60 3.67 -6.37
C ILE A 314 20.51 4.82 -6.78
N LEU A 315 20.56 5.89 -6.00
CA LEU A 315 21.40 7.05 -6.27
C LEU A 315 22.90 6.70 -6.25
N ASP A 316 23.34 5.89 -5.28
CA ASP A 316 24.73 5.43 -5.21
C ASP A 316 25.08 4.51 -6.39
N LEU A 317 24.22 3.55 -6.74
CA LEU A 317 24.39 2.69 -7.92
C LEU A 317 24.47 3.49 -9.24
N MET A 318 23.81 4.64 -9.29
CA MET A 318 23.87 5.57 -10.43
C MET A 318 25.03 6.57 -10.36
N GLU A 319 25.89 6.48 -9.34
CA GLU A 319 27.01 7.41 -9.08
C GLU A 319 26.54 8.89 -9.00
N MET A 320 25.32 9.12 -8.46
CA MET A 320 24.75 10.45 -8.33
C MET A 320 25.13 11.07 -6.97
N GLU A 321 25.56 12.34 -7.01
CA GLU A 321 25.75 13.12 -5.79
C GLU A 321 24.39 13.51 -5.16
N TYR A 322 24.21 13.25 -3.88
CA TYR A 322 23.03 13.66 -3.10
C TYR A 322 23.40 14.02 -1.66
N ASP A 323 22.56 14.77 -0.98
CA ASP A 323 22.72 15.04 0.45
C ASP A 323 22.09 13.89 1.26
N ALA A 324 22.93 13.08 1.90
CA ALA A 324 22.46 11.97 2.74
C ALA A 324 21.56 12.41 3.90
N GLY A 325 21.62 13.70 4.31
CA GLY A 325 20.77 14.26 5.35
C GLY A 325 19.31 14.51 4.90
N GLU A 326 19.00 14.40 3.60
CA GLU A 326 17.66 14.48 3.05
C GLU A 326 16.91 13.13 3.03
N PHE A 327 17.58 12.04 3.44
CA PHE A 327 17.01 10.68 3.45
C PHE A 327 16.99 10.12 4.87
N ASP A 328 15.89 9.46 5.24
CA ASP A 328 15.77 8.71 6.49
C ASP A 328 16.50 7.36 6.42
N GLY A 329 16.74 6.85 5.21
CA GLY A 329 17.46 5.61 4.92
C GLY A 329 18.93 5.81 4.58
N LYS A 330 19.63 4.69 4.40
CA LYS A 330 21.05 4.63 4.01
C LYS A 330 21.22 3.74 2.78
N SER A 331 22.29 3.99 2.01
CA SER A 331 22.66 3.10 0.91
C SER A 331 23.12 1.71 1.40
N LEU A 332 22.81 0.69 0.61
CA LEU A 332 23.16 -0.72 0.85
C LEU A 332 24.45 -1.15 0.11
N VAL A 333 25.05 -0.26 -0.68
CA VAL A 333 26.27 -0.47 -1.48
C VAL A 333 27.40 0.46 -1.08
#